data_33eb00cfb892c0194740558185f41eeb
#
_entry.id   33eb00cfb892c0194740558185f41eeb
#
_cell.length_a   1.000
_cell.length_b   1.000
_cell.length_c   1.000
_cell.angle_alpha   90.00
_cell.angle_beta   90.00
_cell.angle_gamma   90.00
#
_symmetry.space_group_name_H-M   'P 1'
#
loop_
_entity.id
_entity.type
_entity.pdbx_description
1 polymer ?
#
loop_
_entity_poly.entity_id
_entity_poly.type
_entity_poly.pdbx_seq_one_letter_code
_entity_poly.pdbx_strand_id
1 'polypeptide(L)'
;MARTGININISNTVLAPPASVNSNSMLIVVGAKATSAGSGTVAFELGMPYKLTSANDLANYGITEANNKDLYEQVNDFYQPKAYVNNSGTILWIVGLADYTSKIKDMLPLWVKYTTVGGNEYRPRQILISNDPTKMTSAPDVTELQAAVMEMYAQAFSTCIITDVGVITGDISKLEDLSTKASGMVGVVTFTKRQGSRAAVGAVGGWVSTLSVGTSMGDGSLSAFGTDLFFIDGTVGGSTVTWANSPCASAPQATIDALSDKQYIFPISRPPENGLWINDGSTAEDSSTALCTIEAARTIASVVDDLRAFFNKYLNTKIPTSKSGDIQSTFKQVMLDAARASVIQPYIDSGDISDATIQIVAKNNDMQGTRTLEVTLGIQQAITLRWVEGFVFYVKSVE
;
A
#
# COMPACT_ATOMS: atom_id res chain seq x y z
N MET A 1 13.70 -5.11 31.39
CA MET A 1 14.14 -6.25 30.56
C MET A 1 14.24 -5.75 29.12
N ALA A 2 15.41 -5.84 28.49
CA ALA A 2 15.58 -5.50 27.11
C ALA A 2 14.78 -6.51 26.27
N ARG A 3 13.89 -6.03 25.41
CA ARG A 3 13.16 -6.88 24.46
C ARG A 3 14.15 -7.48 23.46
N THR A 4 14.15 -8.79 23.31
CA THR A 4 14.83 -9.47 22.20
C THR A 4 14.03 -9.16 20.93
N GLY A 5 14.65 -8.49 19.98
CA GLY A 5 13.96 -8.14 18.73
C GLY A 5 14.94 -7.68 17.64
N ILE A 6 14.45 -7.67 16.42
CA ILE A 6 15.18 -7.13 15.26
C ILE A 6 14.59 -5.76 14.95
N ASN A 7 15.45 -4.74 15.01
CA ASN A 7 15.09 -3.38 14.62
C ASN A 7 15.74 -3.06 13.28
N ILE A 8 14.93 -2.82 12.25
CA ILE A 8 15.40 -2.43 10.93
C ILE A 8 14.94 -1.00 10.69
N ASN A 9 15.90 -0.09 10.58
CA ASN A 9 15.62 1.30 10.22
C ASN A 9 15.54 1.43 8.71
N ILE A 10 14.47 2.02 8.22
CA ILE A 10 14.25 2.29 6.79
C ILE A 10 14.68 3.73 6.54
N SER A 11 15.60 3.93 5.60
CA SER A 11 15.91 5.27 5.08
C SER A 11 15.50 5.34 3.61
N ASN A 12 15.05 6.51 3.17
CA ASN A 12 14.43 6.78 1.87
C ASN A 12 15.34 6.62 0.64
N THR A 13 16.28 5.73 0.67
CA THR A 13 17.09 5.42 -0.50
C THR A 13 17.01 3.94 -0.74
N VAL A 14 16.32 3.55 -1.80
CA VAL A 14 16.44 2.25 -2.48
C VAL A 14 15.71 1.03 -1.94
N LEU A 15 15.08 0.20 -2.76
CA LEU A 15 14.69 -1.15 -2.50
C LEU A 15 13.96 -2.08 -3.36
N ALA A 16 13.76 -3.14 -3.25
CA ALA A 16 13.61 -4.43 -3.19
C ALA A 16 12.59 -5.42 -3.28
N PRO A 17 12.01 -6.32 -3.61
CA PRO A 17 11.87 -7.74 -3.31
C PRO A 17 11.39 -8.77 -4.28
N PRO A 18 11.22 -9.97 -4.17
CA PRO A 18 9.99 -10.68 -4.07
C PRO A 18 10.00 -11.89 -3.15
N ALA A 19 8.94 -12.39 -2.85
CA ALA A 19 8.42 -13.73 -2.68
C ALA A 19 7.65 -13.91 -1.39
N SER A 20 6.65 -13.99 -1.30
CA SER A 20 5.41 -14.47 -0.76
C SER A 20 4.35 -13.47 -1.13
N VAL A 21 3.55 -13.87 -2.11
CA VAL A 21 2.34 -13.15 -2.44
C VAL A 21 1.39 -13.28 -1.24
N ASN A 22 1.74 -12.64 -0.14
CA ASN A 22 0.79 -12.41 0.92
C ASN A 22 0.05 -11.13 0.55
N SER A 23 -1.02 -11.29 -0.22
CA SER A 23 -1.90 -10.23 -0.70
C SER A 23 -2.98 -9.84 0.31
N ASN A 24 -2.89 -10.31 1.56
CA ASN A 24 -3.86 -10.01 2.60
C ASN A 24 -3.96 -8.52 2.84
N SER A 25 -5.19 -8.04 2.99
CA SER A 25 -5.49 -6.62 3.13
C SER A 25 -6.37 -6.37 4.34
N MET A 26 -6.35 -5.15 4.85
CA MET A 26 -7.32 -4.67 5.81
C MET A 26 -8.05 -3.48 5.20
N LEU A 27 -9.37 -3.53 5.16
CA LEU A 27 -10.23 -2.45 4.69
C LEU A 27 -10.97 -1.83 5.87
N ILE A 28 -10.73 -0.56 6.09
CA ILE A 28 -11.42 0.26 7.08
C ILE A 28 -12.42 1.13 6.34
N VAL A 29 -13.69 1.05 6.73
CA VAL A 29 -14.77 1.85 6.12
C VAL A 29 -15.41 2.75 7.17
N VAL A 30 -15.24 4.05 6.99
CA VAL A 30 -15.86 5.08 7.82
C VAL A 30 -17.33 5.26 7.42
N GLY A 31 -18.22 5.51 8.37
CA GLY A 31 -19.66 5.61 8.16
C GLY A 31 -20.38 4.25 8.07
N ALA A 32 -19.69 3.16 8.38
CA ALA A 32 -20.30 1.84 8.49
C ALA A 32 -21.29 1.76 9.67
N LYS A 33 -22.23 0.82 9.57
CA LYS A 33 -23.26 0.58 10.60
C LYS A 33 -23.09 -0.79 11.19
N ALA A 34 -23.22 -0.90 12.51
CA ALA A 34 -23.33 -2.19 13.18
C ALA A 34 -24.56 -2.96 12.69
N THR A 35 -24.48 -4.28 12.66
CA THR A 35 -25.62 -5.16 12.36
C THR A 35 -26.02 -5.91 13.61
N SER A 36 -27.28 -6.35 13.67
CA SER A 36 -27.71 -7.30 14.69
C SER A 36 -27.46 -8.74 14.21
N ALA A 37 -27.12 -9.62 15.15
CA ALA A 37 -27.07 -11.04 14.87
C ALA A 37 -28.46 -11.54 14.46
N GLY A 38 -28.58 -12.02 13.23
CA GLY A 38 -29.76 -12.77 12.77
C GLY A 38 -29.59 -14.26 12.97
N SER A 39 -30.60 -15.04 12.62
CA SER A 39 -30.50 -16.52 12.68
C SER A 39 -29.36 -17.00 11.78
N GLY A 40 -28.30 -17.54 12.39
CA GLY A 40 -27.12 -18.06 11.68
C GLY A 40 -26.05 -17.04 11.30
N THR A 41 -26.18 -15.78 11.74
CA THR A 41 -25.16 -14.72 11.52
C THR A 41 -24.52 -14.26 12.82
N VAL A 42 -23.29 -13.78 12.72
CA VAL A 42 -22.59 -13.07 13.78
C VAL A 42 -22.86 -11.56 13.63
N ALA A 43 -23.10 -10.84 14.72
CA ALA A 43 -23.23 -9.39 14.67
C ALA A 43 -21.94 -8.74 14.16
N PHE A 44 -22.06 -7.78 13.25
CA PHE A 44 -20.95 -6.91 12.86
C PHE A 44 -20.88 -5.72 13.81
N GLU A 45 -19.86 -5.69 14.63
CA GLU A 45 -19.61 -4.63 15.60
C GLU A 45 -18.60 -3.62 15.05
N LEU A 46 -18.81 -2.33 15.30
CA LEU A 46 -17.87 -1.29 14.87
C LEU A 46 -16.58 -1.34 15.67
N GLY A 47 -15.47 -1.06 15.01
CA GLY A 47 -14.14 -1.06 15.62
C GLY A 47 -13.50 -2.45 15.79
N MET A 48 -14.15 -3.52 15.34
CA MET A 48 -13.61 -4.87 15.40
C MET A 48 -13.24 -5.41 14.02
N PRO A 49 -12.08 -6.08 13.85
CA PRO A 49 -11.72 -6.72 12.60
C PRO A 49 -12.47 -8.03 12.36
N TYR A 50 -13.02 -8.20 11.17
CA TYR A 50 -13.69 -9.42 10.70
C TYR A 50 -13.01 -9.96 9.45
N LYS A 51 -12.78 -11.26 9.40
CA LYS A 51 -12.08 -11.94 8.32
C LYS A 51 -13.05 -12.34 7.21
N LEU A 52 -12.74 -11.99 5.98
CA LEU A 52 -13.41 -12.44 4.76
C LEU A 52 -12.41 -13.19 3.85
N THR A 53 -12.91 -14.10 3.05
CA THR A 53 -12.19 -14.79 1.97
C THR A 53 -12.90 -14.63 0.63
N SER A 54 -14.12 -14.10 0.66
CA SER A 54 -14.94 -13.76 -0.50
C SER A 54 -15.94 -12.67 -0.15
N ALA A 55 -16.51 -12.01 -1.14
CA ALA A 55 -17.59 -11.03 -0.93
C ALA A 55 -18.84 -11.68 -0.31
N ASN A 56 -19.08 -12.97 -0.56
CA ASN A 56 -20.23 -13.69 0.00
C ASN A 56 -20.18 -13.81 1.52
N ASP A 57 -18.98 -13.72 2.12
CA ASP A 57 -18.80 -13.82 3.56
C ASP A 57 -19.43 -12.63 4.32
N LEU A 58 -19.77 -11.54 3.63
CA LEU A 58 -20.51 -10.39 4.22
C LEU A 58 -21.85 -10.84 4.80
N ALA A 59 -22.51 -11.83 4.18
CA ALA A 59 -23.78 -12.36 4.66
C ALA A 59 -23.65 -13.01 6.06
N ASN A 60 -22.47 -13.58 6.39
CA ASN A 60 -22.22 -14.19 7.70
C ASN A 60 -22.27 -13.15 8.85
N TYR A 61 -22.08 -11.88 8.51
CA TYR A 61 -22.11 -10.75 9.45
C TYR A 61 -23.38 -9.90 9.29
N GLY A 62 -24.35 -10.34 8.52
CA GLY A 62 -25.59 -9.61 8.26
C GLY A 62 -25.39 -8.30 7.49
N ILE A 63 -24.26 -8.16 6.77
CA ILE A 63 -23.95 -6.99 5.96
C ILE A 63 -24.54 -7.17 4.57
N THR A 64 -25.38 -6.20 4.15
CA THR A 64 -26.04 -6.17 2.86
C THR A 64 -25.88 -4.77 2.24
N GLU A 65 -26.12 -4.67 0.93
CA GLU A 65 -26.13 -3.38 0.24
C GLU A 65 -27.15 -2.39 0.87
N ALA A 66 -28.30 -2.91 1.32
CA ALA A 66 -29.36 -2.09 1.89
C ALA A 66 -28.99 -1.45 3.25
N ASN A 67 -28.22 -2.14 4.09
CA ASN A 67 -27.89 -1.64 5.44
C ASN A 67 -26.49 -1.02 5.55
N ASN A 68 -25.52 -1.42 4.69
CA ASN A 68 -24.13 -0.98 4.68
C ASN A 68 -23.62 -0.81 3.25
N LYS A 69 -24.27 0.04 2.44
CA LYS A 69 -23.97 0.17 1.01
C LYS A 69 -22.47 0.36 0.72
N ASP A 70 -21.85 1.32 1.38
CA ASP A 70 -20.45 1.68 1.10
C ASP A 70 -19.49 0.53 1.46
N LEU A 71 -19.66 -0.09 2.62
CA LEU A 71 -18.86 -1.26 3.01
C LEU A 71 -19.09 -2.43 2.03
N TYR A 72 -20.34 -2.67 1.65
CA TYR A 72 -20.70 -3.71 0.71
C TYR A 72 -20.06 -3.49 -0.67
N GLU A 73 -20.14 -2.27 -1.20
CA GLU A 73 -19.52 -1.89 -2.48
C GLU A 73 -17.99 -2.03 -2.44
N GLN A 74 -17.33 -1.51 -1.40
CA GLN A 74 -15.86 -1.57 -1.26
C GLN A 74 -15.34 -3.02 -1.18
N VAL A 75 -16.05 -3.90 -0.46
CA VAL A 75 -15.69 -5.32 -0.37
C VAL A 75 -15.90 -6.04 -1.71
N ASN A 76 -17.02 -5.81 -2.39
CA ASN A 76 -17.26 -6.37 -3.72
C ASN A 76 -16.20 -5.88 -4.71
N ASP A 77 -15.86 -4.60 -4.67
CA ASP A 77 -14.84 -4.02 -5.53
C ASP A 77 -13.44 -4.57 -5.23
N PHE A 78 -13.13 -4.91 -3.98
CA PHE A 78 -11.88 -5.59 -3.63
C PHE A 78 -11.81 -7.00 -4.27
N TYR A 79 -12.88 -7.77 -4.17
CA TYR A 79 -12.90 -9.13 -4.73
C TYR A 79 -13.09 -9.16 -6.26
N GLN A 80 -13.67 -8.09 -6.83
CA GLN A 80 -13.79 -7.88 -8.28
C GLN A 80 -13.29 -6.48 -8.66
N PRO A 81 -11.99 -6.25 -8.59
CA PRO A 81 -11.44 -4.90 -8.79
C PRO A 81 -11.68 -4.40 -10.22
N LYS A 82 -11.68 -5.30 -11.19
CA LYS A 82 -12.03 -5.03 -12.60
C LYS A 82 -12.67 -6.25 -13.25
N ALA A 83 -13.19 -6.07 -14.47
CA ALA A 83 -13.78 -7.17 -15.24
C ALA A 83 -12.81 -8.36 -15.36
N TYR A 84 -13.33 -9.58 -15.17
CA TYR A 84 -12.59 -10.84 -15.30
C TYR A 84 -11.47 -11.07 -14.26
N VAL A 85 -11.33 -10.22 -13.25
CA VAL A 85 -10.40 -10.42 -12.13
C VAL A 85 -11.19 -10.78 -10.88
N ASN A 86 -10.82 -11.89 -10.27
CA ASN A 86 -11.47 -12.40 -9.06
C ASN A 86 -10.39 -12.70 -8.00
N ASN A 87 -10.50 -12.04 -6.85
CA ASN A 87 -9.61 -12.19 -5.71
C ASN A 87 -10.14 -13.17 -4.65
N SER A 88 -11.15 -13.98 -4.95
CA SER A 88 -11.67 -14.98 -4.00
C SER A 88 -10.56 -15.90 -3.49
N GLY A 89 -10.52 -16.09 -2.17
CA GLY A 89 -9.45 -16.79 -1.48
C GLY A 89 -8.40 -15.88 -0.84
N THR A 90 -8.25 -14.63 -1.32
CA THR A 90 -7.44 -13.61 -0.65
C THR A 90 -8.12 -13.18 0.65
N ILE A 91 -7.34 -13.07 1.73
CA ILE A 91 -7.87 -12.65 3.01
C ILE A 91 -8.04 -11.13 3.02
N LEU A 92 -9.26 -10.69 3.26
CA LEU A 92 -9.60 -9.32 3.54
C LEU A 92 -10.13 -9.21 4.98
N TRP A 93 -9.48 -8.41 5.79
CA TRP A 93 -10.00 -8.00 7.08
C TRP A 93 -10.82 -6.74 6.90
N ILE A 94 -12.05 -6.70 7.41
CA ILE A 94 -12.88 -5.51 7.39
C ILE A 94 -13.04 -4.93 8.79
N VAL A 95 -12.98 -3.60 8.89
CA VAL A 95 -13.26 -2.82 10.10
C VAL A 95 -14.24 -1.71 9.75
N GLY A 96 -15.38 -1.67 10.40
CA GLY A 96 -16.33 -0.56 10.25
C GLY A 96 -16.13 0.48 11.34
N LEU A 97 -16.23 1.75 10.99
CA LEU A 97 -16.25 2.89 11.92
C LEU A 97 -17.49 3.73 11.66
N ALA A 98 -18.14 4.22 12.72
CA ALA A 98 -19.28 5.12 12.56
C ALA A 98 -18.85 6.50 11.99
N ASP A 99 -17.73 7.02 12.48
CA ASP A 99 -17.21 8.32 12.14
C ASP A 99 -15.67 8.24 11.97
N TYR A 100 -15.13 9.19 11.18
CA TYR A 100 -13.67 9.36 11.13
C TYR A 100 -13.18 9.86 12.49
N THR A 101 -12.19 9.20 13.02
CA THR A 101 -11.56 9.60 14.27
C THR A 101 -10.07 9.79 14.07
N SER A 102 -9.50 10.83 14.67
CA SER A 102 -8.05 11.05 14.71
C SER A 102 -7.29 9.90 15.41
N LYS A 103 -8.03 8.96 16.04
CA LYS A 103 -7.48 7.78 16.69
C LYS A 103 -7.27 6.59 15.74
N ILE A 104 -7.58 6.71 14.45
CA ILE A 104 -7.31 5.63 13.49
C ILE A 104 -5.84 5.20 13.60
N LYS A 105 -4.90 6.14 13.66
CA LYS A 105 -3.47 5.85 13.82
C LYS A 105 -3.16 5.01 15.07
N ASP A 106 -3.83 5.30 16.19
CA ASP A 106 -3.61 4.58 17.46
C ASP A 106 -4.22 3.17 17.42
N MET A 107 -5.28 3.00 16.65
CA MET A 107 -6.00 1.73 16.51
C MET A 107 -5.36 0.78 15.49
N LEU A 108 -4.71 1.31 14.44
CA LEU A 108 -4.11 0.50 13.38
C LEU A 108 -3.16 -0.60 13.90
N PRO A 109 -2.19 -0.32 14.78
CA PRO A 109 -1.31 -1.35 15.32
C PRO A 109 -2.07 -2.42 16.11
N LEU A 110 -3.15 -2.04 16.82
CA LEU A 110 -3.98 -2.96 17.59
C LEU A 110 -4.77 -3.89 16.69
N TRP A 111 -5.40 -3.36 15.63
CA TRP A 111 -6.13 -4.17 14.65
C TRP A 111 -5.20 -5.12 13.90
N VAL A 112 -4.05 -4.64 13.42
CA VAL A 112 -3.06 -5.50 12.76
C VAL A 112 -2.58 -6.60 13.70
N LYS A 113 -2.28 -6.28 14.96
CA LYS A 113 -1.92 -7.27 15.98
C LYS A 113 -3.02 -8.29 16.23
N TYR A 114 -4.29 -7.86 16.24
CA TYR A 114 -5.43 -8.77 16.36
C TYR A 114 -5.46 -9.82 15.25
N THR A 115 -5.18 -9.40 14.00
CA THR A 115 -5.18 -10.31 12.85
C THR A 115 -4.08 -11.38 12.91
N THR A 116 -3.04 -11.18 13.71
CA THR A 116 -1.92 -12.12 13.85
C THR A 116 -2.15 -13.20 14.92
N VAL A 117 -3.26 -13.16 15.65
CA VAL A 117 -3.57 -14.14 16.69
C VAL A 117 -3.68 -15.57 16.13
N GLY A 118 -4.11 -15.71 14.87
CA GLY A 118 -4.18 -16.99 14.16
C GLY A 118 -2.89 -17.42 13.45
N GLY A 119 -1.89 -16.54 13.40
CA GLY A 119 -0.63 -16.74 12.68
C GLY A 119 -0.25 -15.52 11.83
N ASN A 120 1.04 -15.35 11.57
CA ASN A 120 1.55 -14.21 10.79
C ASN A 120 1.07 -14.23 9.32
N GLU A 121 0.69 -15.39 8.81
CA GLU A 121 0.15 -15.56 7.45
C GLU A 121 -1.19 -14.84 7.24
N TYR A 122 -1.90 -14.49 8.31
CA TYR A 122 -3.17 -13.74 8.23
C TYR A 122 -2.99 -12.23 8.30
N ARG A 123 -1.77 -11.76 8.54
CA ARG A 123 -1.47 -10.34 8.68
C ARG A 123 -1.71 -9.57 7.37
N PRO A 124 -2.38 -8.40 7.41
CA PRO A 124 -2.50 -7.54 6.24
C PRO A 124 -1.15 -6.93 5.85
N ARG A 125 -0.86 -6.93 4.56
CA ARG A 125 0.31 -6.30 3.94
C ARG A 125 0.00 -4.92 3.40
N GLN A 126 -1.27 -4.60 3.26
CA GLN A 126 -1.76 -3.27 2.91
C GLN A 126 -3.00 -2.93 3.72
N ILE A 127 -3.16 -1.68 4.03
CA ILE A 127 -4.32 -1.13 4.74
C ILE A 127 -5.04 -0.18 3.80
N LEU A 128 -6.33 -0.38 3.64
CA LEU A 128 -7.22 0.37 2.76
C LEU A 128 -8.14 1.18 3.65
N ILE A 129 -8.25 2.49 3.45
CA ILE A 129 -9.11 3.36 4.24
C ILE A 129 -10.08 4.08 3.30
N SER A 130 -11.36 3.69 3.36
CA SER A 130 -12.44 4.37 2.65
C SER A 130 -13.15 5.33 3.59
N ASN A 131 -13.00 6.62 3.32
CA ASN A 131 -13.53 7.69 4.14
C ASN A 131 -14.96 8.06 3.74
N ASP A 132 -15.71 8.60 4.69
CA ASP A 132 -17.02 9.19 4.44
C ASP A 132 -16.88 10.72 4.43
N PRO A 133 -17.00 11.38 3.27
CA PRO A 133 -16.87 12.84 3.19
C PRO A 133 -17.90 13.59 4.03
N THR A 134 -19.03 12.96 4.39
CA THR A 134 -20.05 13.56 5.27
C THR A 134 -19.69 13.47 6.75
N LYS A 135 -18.70 12.64 7.10
CA LYS A 135 -18.23 12.38 8.45
C LYS A 135 -16.86 12.98 8.74
N MET A 136 -16.31 13.71 7.77
CA MET A 136 -15.02 14.36 7.88
C MET A 136 -15.17 15.88 7.80
N THR A 137 -14.34 16.59 8.54
CA THR A 137 -14.24 18.06 8.48
C THR A 137 -13.05 18.53 7.66
N SER A 138 -12.09 17.64 7.39
CA SER A 138 -10.87 17.88 6.61
C SER A 138 -10.47 16.61 5.87
N ALA A 139 -9.61 16.73 4.86
CA ALA A 139 -8.95 15.58 4.24
C ALA A 139 -8.17 14.76 5.28
N PRO A 140 -7.96 13.43 5.05
CA PRO A 140 -7.10 12.62 5.90
C PRO A 140 -5.70 13.22 6.02
N ASP A 141 -5.16 13.26 7.23
CA ASP A 141 -3.76 13.66 7.42
C ASP A 141 -2.84 12.49 7.04
N VAL A 142 -2.29 12.55 5.82
CA VAL A 142 -1.38 11.52 5.31
C VAL A 142 -0.09 11.39 6.14
N THR A 143 0.33 12.47 6.80
CA THR A 143 1.51 12.46 7.68
C THR A 143 1.22 11.69 8.97
N GLU A 144 0.02 11.81 9.53
CA GLU A 144 -0.41 10.96 10.65
C GLU A 144 -0.52 9.50 10.26
N LEU A 145 -1.01 9.19 9.06
CA LEU A 145 -1.06 7.82 8.54
C LEU A 145 0.35 7.25 8.32
N GLN A 146 1.27 8.04 7.79
CA GLN A 146 2.68 7.67 7.68
C GLN A 146 3.29 7.35 9.06
N ALA A 147 3.03 8.18 10.06
CA ALA A 147 3.51 7.94 11.43
C ALA A 147 2.97 6.60 11.99
N ALA A 148 1.71 6.28 11.74
CA ALA A 148 1.12 4.99 12.12
C ALA A 148 1.80 3.81 11.42
N VAL A 149 2.12 3.93 10.12
CA VAL A 149 2.90 2.91 9.40
C VAL A 149 4.26 2.72 10.04
N MET A 150 4.98 3.79 10.35
CA MET A 150 6.30 3.70 10.99
C MET A 150 6.24 3.05 12.38
N GLU A 151 5.18 3.32 13.15
CA GLU A 151 4.94 2.64 14.42
C GLU A 151 4.69 1.15 14.23
N MET A 152 3.91 0.77 13.22
CA MET A 152 3.70 -0.64 12.86
C MET A 152 5.00 -1.33 12.45
N TYR A 153 5.86 -0.65 11.67
CA TYR A 153 7.20 -1.17 11.35
C TYR A 153 8.05 -1.41 12.59
N ALA A 154 8.01 -0.50 13.58
CA ALA A 154 8.72 -0.68 14.85
C ALA A 154 8.19 -1.89 15.66
N GLN A 155 6.93 -2.27 15.45
CA GLN A 155 6.31 -3.45 16.03
C GLN A 155 6.46 -4.72 15.15
N ALA A 156 7.27 -4.68 14.11
CA ALA A 156 7.47 -5.75 13.14
C ALA A 156 6.23 -6.04 12.25
N PHE A 157 5.38 -5.06 12.02
CA PHE A 157 4.25 -5.14 11.11
C PHE A 157 4.48 -4.24 9.88
N SER A 158 5.16 -4.78 8.88
CA SER A 158 5.45 -4.03 7.65
C SER A 158 4.20 -3.96 6.76
N THR A 159 3.80 -2.75 6.39
CA THR A 159 2.57 -2.48 5.61
C THR A 159 2.67 -1.14 4.88
N CYS A 160 1.75 -0.88 3.96
CA CYS A 160 1.51 0.44 3.36
C CYS A 160 0.02 0.78 3.46
N ILE A 161 -0.35 2.03 3.26
CA ILE A 161 -1.72 2.51 3.32
C ILE A 161 -2.15 3.03 1.95
N ILE A 162 -3.38 2.69 1.53
CA ILE A 162 -4.08 3.32 0.43
C ILE A 162 -5.36 3.94 1.00
N THR A 163 -5.49 5.24 0.87
CA THR A 163 -6.66 5.99 1.34
C THR A 163 -7.27 6.81 0.21
N ASP A 164 -8.34 7.50 0.48
CA ASP A 164 -8.93 8.49 -0.42
C ASP A 164 -8.77 9.91 0.10
N VAL A 165 -9.10 10.89 -0.72
CA VAL A 165 -9.02 12.30 -0.33
C VAL A 165 -10.07 12.70 0.72
N GLY A 166 -11.07 11.86 1.00
CA GLY A 166 -12.16 12.15 1.93
C GLY A 166 -13.00 13.35 1.49
N VAL A 167 -12.63 14.54 1.94
CA VAL A 167 -13.33 15.78 1.60
C VAL A 167 -12.59 16.54 0.52
N ILE A 168 -13.29 16.88 -0.57
CA ILE A 168 -12.77 17.76 -1.62
C ILE A 168 -13.39 19.13 -1.49
N THR A 169 -12.54 20.14 -1.26
CA THR A 169 -12.97 21.54 -1.07
C THR A 169 -12.57 22.39 -2.27
N GLY A 170 -13.39 22.42 -3.31
CA GLY A 170 -13.15 23.28 -4.48
C GLY A 170 -12.65 22.51 -5.72
N ASP A 171 -11.92 23.18 -6.58
CA ASP A 171 -11.35 22.58 -7.78
C ASP A 171 -10.01 21.88 -7.51
N ILE A 172 -9.45 21.23 -8.53
CA ILE A 172 -8.19 20.47 -8.43
C ILE A 172 -7.00 21.34 -8.00
N SER A 173 -7.03 22.65 -8.28
CA SER A 173 -5.97 23.56 -7.85
C SER A 173 -5.91 23.74 -6.34
N LYS A 174 -7.01 23.43 -5.65
CA LYS A 174 -7.13 23.50 -4.19
C LYS A 174 -6.88 22.16 -3.49
N LEU A 175 -6.72 21.08 -4.24
CA LEU A 175 -6.24 19.85 -3.64
C LEU A 175 -4.86 20.06 -3.04
N GLU A 176 -4.64 19.43 -1.90
CA GLU A 176 -3.36 19.49 -1.20
C GLU A 176 -2.24 18.94 -2.10
N ASP A 177 -1.07 19.53 -2.03
CA ASP A 177 0.11 19.01 -2.69
C ASP A 177 0.75 17.91 -1.82
N LEU A 178 0.53 16.67 -2.22
CA LEU A 178 1.01 15.50 -1.49
C LEU A 178 2.52 15.29 -1.65
N SER A 179 3.14 15.83 -2.70
CA SER A 179 4.59 15.68 -2.94
C SER A 179 5.43 16.24 -1.79
N THR A 180 4.87 17.16 -1.01
CA THR A 180 5.54 17.82 0.11
C THR A 180 5.36 17.12 1.47
N LYS A 181 4.63 15.99 1.51
CA LYS A 181 4.22 15.35 2.78
C LYS A 181 5.23 14.37 3.35
N ALA A 182 6.25 14.00 2.60
CA ALA A 182 7.24 12.99 3.01
C ALA A 182 6.58 11.68 3.54
N SER A 183 5.55 11.22 2.86
CA SER A 183 4.69 10.12 3.28
C SER A 183 4.71 8.97 2.25
N GLY A 184 5.89 8.43 1.98
CA GLY A 184 6.17 7.42 0.96
C GLY A 184 5.53 6.04 1.17
N MET A 185 4.77 5.85 2.25
CA MET A 185 4.01 4.61 2.51
C MET A 185 2.49 4.83 2.39
N VAL A 186 2.04 6.00 1.94
CA VAL A 186 0.62 6.36 1.86
C VAL A 186 0.28 6.82 0.45
N GLY A 187 -0.63 6.12 -0.22
CA GLY A 187 -1.19 6.53 -1.52
C GLY A 187 -2.64 7.04 -1.39
N VAL A 188 -3.03 7.99 -2.23
CA VAL A 188 -4.34 8.66 -2.14
C VAL A 188 -5.11 8.56 -3.45
N VAL A 189 -6.29 7.93 -3.41
CA VAL A 189 -7.17 7.64 -4.55
C VAL A 189 -8.19 8.76 -4.75
N THR A 190 -8.38 9.21 -6.01
CA THR A 190 -9.28 10.32 -6.37
C THR A 190 -10.43 9.94 -7.30
N PHE A 191 -10.66 8.67 -7.56
CA PHE A 191 -11.69 8.22 -8.51
C PHE A 191 -12.59 7.14 -7.92
N THR A 192 -13.74 6.94 -8.55
CA THR A 192 -14.72 5.91 -8.20
C THR A 192 -15.14 5.09 -9.43
N LYS A 193 -15.61 3.87 -9.18
CA LYS A 193 -16.20 3.00 -10.23
C LYS A 193 -17.66 3.34 -10.54
N ARG A 194 -18.33 4.08 -9.67
CA ARG A 194 -19.77 4.43 -9.82
C ARG A 194 -19.96 5.89 -9.51
N GLN A 195 -20.65 6.59 -10.39
CA GLN A 195 -20.99 8.00 -10.18
C GLN A 195 -21.72 8.19 -8.85
N GLY A 196 -21.28 9.16 -8.06
CA GLY A 196 -21.87 9.46 -6.75
C GLY A 196 -21.51 8.47 -5.63
N SER A 197 -20.63 7.49 -5.89
CA SER A 197 -20.09 6.59 -4.87
C SER A 197 -18.75 7.10 -4.33
N ARG A 198 -18.28 6.49 -3.24
CA ARG A 198 -16.98 6.77 -2.64
C ARG A 198 -15.84 6.38 -3.56
N ALA A 199 -14.65 6.87 -3.26
CA ALA A 199 -13.44 6.50 -3.98
C ALA A 199 -13.25 4.98 -4.01
N ALA A 200 -12.70 4.49 -5.12
CA ALA A 200 -12.55 3.06 -5.41
C ALA A 200 -11.35 2.42 -4.66
N VAL A 201 -11.21 2.73 -3.38
CA VAL A 201 -10.10 2.23 -2.54
C VAL A 201 -10.10 0.70 -2.48
N GLY A 202 -11.28 0.08 -2.31
CA GLY A 202 -11.43 -1.37 -2.35
C GLY A 202 -10.98 -1.96 -3.69
N ALA A 203 -11.38 -1.36 -4.82
CA ALA A 203 -10.97 -1.81 -6.14
C ALA A 203 -9.46 -1.66 -6.39
N VAL A 204 -8.87 -0.52 -5.99
CA VAL A 204 -7.43 -0.28 -6.11
C VAL A 204 -6.66 -1.29 -5.25
N GLY A 205 -7.05 -1.46 -3.98
CA GLY A 205 -6.43 -2.45 -3.09
C GLY A 205 -6.59 -3.88 -3.58
N GLY A 206 -7.77 -4.23 -4.10
CA GLY A 206 -8.02 -5.53 -4.73
C GLY A 206 -7.16 -5.75 -5.97
N TRP A 207 -6.98 -4.72 -6.82
CA TRP A 207 -6.11 -4.79 -7.98
C TRP A 207 -4.65 -4.97 -7.56
N VAL A 208 -4.17 -4.14 -6.65
CA VAL A 208 -2.80 -4.22 -6.10
C VAL A 208 -2.52 -5.59 -5.48
N SER A 209 -3.50 -6.23 -4.84
CA SER A 209 -3.33 -7.56 -4.25
C SER A 209 -3.17 -8.68 -5.28
N THR A 210 -3.51 -8.45 -6.56
CA THR A 210 -3.26 -9.41 -7.66
C THR A 210 -1.89 -9.27 -8.30
N LEU A 211 -1.21 -8.16 -8.06
CA LEU A 211 0.07 -7.84 -8.67
C LEU A 211 1.23 -8.34 -7.81
N SER A 212 2.34 -8.70 -8.43
CA SER A 212 3.59 -8.89 -7.69
C SER A 212 3.97 -7.59 -6.97
N VAL A 213 4.79 -7.68 -5.94
CA VAL A 213 5.03 -6.52 -5.07
C VAL A 213 5.72 -5.35 -5.78
N GLY A 214 6.61 -5.63 -6.72
CA GLY A 214 7.31 -4.62 -7.52
C GLY A 214 6.59 -4.20 -8.81
N THR A 215 5.44 -4.80 -9.14
CA THR A 215 4.69 -4.43 -10.34
C THR A 215 3.89 -3.16 -10.08
N SER A 216 4.12 -2.14 -10.93
CA SER A 216 3.31 -0.92 -10.93
C SER A 216 1.86 -1.21 -11.27
N MET A 217 0.92 -0.60 -10.56
CA MET A 217 -0.50 -0.67 -10.92
C MET A 217 -0.81 0.06 -12.24
N GLY A 218 0.11 0.93 -12.67
CA GLY A 218 0.09 1.64 -13.94
C GLY A 218 0.86 0.95 -15.07
N ASP A 219 1.33 -0.30 -14.89
CA ASP A 219 2.09 -1.01 -15.92
C ASP A 219 1.31 -1.13 -17.24
N GLY A 220 1.94 -0.70 -18.32
CA GLY A 220 1.35 -0.68 -19.67
C GLY A 220 1.04 -2.06 -20.22
N SER A 221 1.66 -3.12 -19.73
CA SER A 221 1.39 -4.50 -20.14
C SER A 221 0.09 -5.06 -19.54
N LEU A 222 -0.44 -4.40 -18.50
CA LEU A 222 -1.67 -4.79 -17.84
C LEU A 222 -2.89 -4.33 -18.66
N SER A 223 -3.98 -5.09 -18.59
CA SER A 223 -5.26 -4.68 -19.19
C SER A 223 -5.84 -3.46 -18.46
N ALA A 224 -6.66 -2.68 -19.17
CA ALA A 224 -7.35 -1.52 -18.61
C ALA A 224 -8.03 -1.84 -17.26
N PHE A 225 -8.01 -0.87 -16.35
CA PHE A 225 -8.67 -0.99 -15.05
C PHE A 225 -10.19 -0.95 -15.18
N GLY A 226 -10.71 -0.14 -16.11
CA GLY A 226 -12.13 -0.03 -16.42
C GLY A 226 -12.39 0.86 -17.63
N THR A 227 -13.66 1.03 -17.98
CA THR A 227 -14.10 1.95 -19.05
C THR A 227 -14.86 3.14 -18.50
N ASP A 228 -15.67 2.90 -17.46
CA ASP A 228 -16.59 3.87 -16.87
C ASP A 228 -16.13 4.19 -15.45
N LEU A 229 -15.13 5.06 -15.35
CA LEU A 229 -14.60 5.55 -14.10
C LEU A 229 -14.88 7.05 -13.99
N PHE A 230 -15.15 7.51 -12.79
CA PHE A 230 -15.51 8.90 -12.50
C PHE A 230 -14.58 9.46 -11.43
N PHE A 231 -14.33 10.76 -11.47
CA PHE A 231 -13.75 11.43 -10.31
C PHE A 231 -14.74 11.41 -9.15
N ILE A 232 -14.24 11.31 -7.93
CA ILE A 232 -15.09 11.28 -6.75
C ILE A 232 -15.94 12.56 -6.65
N ASP A 233 -17.09 12.43 -5.97
CA ASP A 233 -17.95 13.58 -5.72
C ASP A 233 -17.25 14.57 -4.78
N GLY A 234 -17.27 15.84 -5.15
CA GLY A 234 -16.76 16.93 -4.35
C GLY A 234 -17.86 17.97 -4.16
N THR A 235 -18.59 17.88 -3.05
CA THR A 235 -19.57 18.90 -2.66
C THR A 235 -19.04 19.67 -1.46
N VAL A 236 -18.78 20.95 -1.65
CA VAL A 236 -18.39 21.83 -0.56
C VAL A 236 -19.40 22.93 -0.41
N GLY A 237 -20.00 23.04 0.76
CA GLY A 237 -20.96 24.07 1.04
C GLY A 237 -22.16 24.12 0.08
N GLY A 238 -22.52 22.98 -0.52
CA GLY A 238 -23.61 22.85 -1.48
C GLY A 238 -23.25 23.19 -2.94
N SER A 239 -21.98 23.48 -3.23
CA SER A 239 -21.50 23.72 -4.61
C SER A 239 -20.72 22.53 -5.14
N THR A 240 -21.10 22.04 -6.33
CA THR A 240 -20.39 20.96 -7.02
C THR A 240 -19.04 21.45 -7.52
N VAL A 241 -17.98 20.68 -7.30
CA VAL A 241 -16.65 20.95 -7.87
C VAL A 241 -16.66 20.65 -9.37
N THR A 242 -16.02 21.49 -10.17
CA THR A 242 -16.13 21.48 -11.64
C THR A 242 -15.74 20.14 -12.29
N TRP A 243 -14.96 19.30 -11.66
CA TRP A 243 -14.51 17.98 -12.15
C TRP A 243 -15.10 16.79 -11.38
N ALA A 244 -15.80 17.06 -10.27
CA ALA A 244 -16.47 16.02 -9.48
C ALA A 244 -17.56 15.31 -10.29
N ASN A 245 -17.68 13.99 -10.12
CA ASN A 245 -18.58 13.14 -10.90
C ASN A 245 -18.39 13.16 -12.42
N SER A 246 -17.33 13.81 -12.92
CA SER A 246 -17.01 13.81 -14.33
C SER A 246 -16.36 12.48 -14.75
N PRO A 247 -16.67 11.95 -15.96
CA PRO A 247 -15.98 10.77 -16.47
C PRO A 247 -14.47 11.03 -16.59
N CYS A 248 -13.65 10.12 -16.06
CA CYS A 248 -12.20 10.23 -16.14
C CYS A 248 -11.69 10.21 -17.59
N ALA A 249 -12.41 9.52 -18.50
CA ALA A 249 -12.09 9.47 -19.92
C ALA A 249 -12.13 10.85 -20.62
N SER A 250 -12.87 11.80 -20.08
CA SER A 250 -13.00 13.16 -20.63
C SER A 250 -12.20 14.21 -19.86
N ALA A 251 -11.29 13.80 -18.97
CA ALA A 251 -10.49 14.71 -18.17
C ALA A 251 -9.62 15.61 -19.05
N PRO A 252 -9.64 16.94 -18.86
CA PRO A 252 -8.70 17.83 -19.52
C PRO A 252 -7.25 17.48 -19.14
N GLN A 253 -6.30 17.64 -20.08
CA GLN A 253 -4.89 17.36 -19.83
C GLN A 253 -4.35 18.13 -18.62
N ALA A 254 -4.74 19.40 -18.46
CA ALA A 254 -4.35 20.21 -17.29
C ALA A 254 -4.82 19.61 -15.95
N THR A 255 -5.94 18.88 -15.93
CA THR A 255 -6.41 18.16 -14.74
C THR A 255 -5.54 16.95 -14.44
N ILE A 256 -5.17 16.19 -15.49
CA ILE A 256 -4.29 15.05 -15.41
C ILE A 256 -2.90 15.46 -14.91
N ASP A 257 -2.33 16.51 -15.50
CA ASP A 257 -1.02 17.04 -15.11
C ASP A 257 -1.02 17.50 -13.64
N ALA A 258 -2.06 18.26 -13.23
CA ALA A 258 -2.16 18.74 -11.86
C ALA A 258 -2.35 17.61 -10.83
N LEU A 259 -3.06 16.52 -11.14
CA LEU A 259 -3.18 15.35 -10.27
C LEU A 259 -1.86 14.59 -10.19
N SER A 260 -1.15 14.47 -11.31
CA SER A 260 0.15 13.82 -11.37
C SER A 260 1.19 14.59 -10.56
N ASP A 261 1.29 15.90 -10.76
CA ASP A 261 2.23 16.76 -10.04
C ASP A 261 2.01 16.73 -8.53
N LYS A 262 0.74 16.60 -8.11
CA LYS A 262 0.33 16.50 -6.71
C LYS A 262 0.35 15.08 -6.14
N GLN A 263 0.82 14.09 -6.89
CA GLN A 263 1.02 12.71 -6.46
C GLN A 263 -0.27 11.96 -6.05
N TYR A 264 -1.36 12.15 -6.79
CA TYR A 264 -2.60 11.39 -6.59
C TYR A 264 -2.66 10.15 -7.47
N ILE A 265 -3.42 9.13 -7.03
CA ILE A 265 -3.75 7.93 -7.80
C ILE A 265 -5.07 8.19 -8.55
N PHE A 266 -5.03 8.16 -9.88
CA PHE A 266 -6.18 8.43 -10.75
C PHE A 266 -6.06 7.65 -12.07
N PRO A 267 -7.16 7.45 -12.82
CA PRO A 267 -7.12 6.77 -14.11
C PRO A 267 -6.84 7.73 -15.26
N ILE A 268 -6.12 7.22 -16.26
CA ILE A 268 -5.80 7.91 -17.51
C ILE A 268 -6.22 7.09 -18.73
N SER A 269 -6.52 7.76 -19.84
CA SER A 269 -6.69 7.15 -21.16
C SER A 269 -5.32 6.97 -21.84
N ARG A 270 -5.16 5.89 -22.61
CA ARG A 270 -3.93 5.59 -23.38
C ARG A 270 -4.27 5.30 -24.84
N PRO A 271 -4.60 6.32 -25.66
CA PRO A 271 -4.87 6.11 -27.08
C PRO A 271 -3.68 5.43 -27.79
N PRO A 272 -3.93 4.52 -28.77
CA PRO A 272 -5.23 4.20 -29.35
C PRO A 272 -6.05 3.12 -28.62
N GLU A 273 -5.64 2.66 -27.44
CA GLU A 273 -6.32 1.61 -26.69
C GLU A 273 -7.62 2.11 -26.04
N ASN A 274 -8.63 1.24 -25.99
CA ASN A 274 -9.89 1.54 -25.33
C ASN A 274 -9.84 1.15 -23.85
N GLY A 275 -10.12 2.11 -22.98
CA GLY A 275 -10.17 1.91 -21.53
C GLY A 275 -9.41 2.98 -20.76
N LEU A 276 -9.38 2.78 -19.47
CA LEU A 276 -8.71 3.64 -18.49
C LEU A 276 -7.74 2.79 -17.67
N TRP A 277 -6.52 3.23 -17.56
CA TRP A 277 -5.46 2.65 -16.74
C TRP A 277 -5.22 3.54 -15.53
N ILE A 278 -4.76 2.96 -14.45
CA ILE A 278 -4.23 3.77 -13.34
C ILE A 278 -2.97 4.49 -13.87
N ASN A 279 -2.84 5.78 -13.59
CA ASN A 279 -1.70 6.58 -14.06
C ASN A 279 -0.37 6.04 -13.52
N ASP A 280 -0.33 5.94 -12.21
CA ASP A 280 0.82 5.47 -11.42
C ASP A 280 0.31 5.12 -10.00
N GLY A 281 1.07 4.32 -9.28
CA GLY A 281 0.81 4.04 -7.87
C GLY A 281 1.41 5.11 -6.95
N SER A 282 1.22 6.39 -7.25
CA SER A 282 1.86 7.48 -6.50
C SER A 282 1.58 7.40 -4.99
N THR A 283 2.61 7.73 -4.20
CA THR A 283 2.49 7.96 -2.75
C THR A 283 2.55 9.45 -2.44
N ALA A 284 2.22 9.84 -1.22
CA ALA A 284 2.30 11.22 -0.75
C ALA A 284 3.76 11.64 -0.45
N GLU A 285 4.62 11.51 -1.48
CA GLU A 285 6.06 11.75 -1.43
C GLU A 285 6.53 12.41 -2.73
N ASP A 286 7.65 13.11 -2.69
CA ASP A 286 8.24 13.71 -3.88
C ASP A 286 8.58 12.63 -4.93
N SER A 287 8.25 12.90 -6.19
CA SER A 287 8.45 11.96 -7.30
C SER A 287 9.92 11.62 -7.58
N SER A 288 10.86 12.39 -7.05
CA SER A 288 12.30 12.14 -7.15
C SER A 288 12.82 11.17 -6.09
N THR A 289 12.00 10.81 -5.11
CA THR A 289 12.40 9.90 -4.03
C THR A 289 12.17 8.43 -4.39
N ALA A 290 12.86 7.53 -3.71
CA ALA A 290 12.73 6.10 -3.94
C ALA A 290 11.37 5.52 -3.47
N LEU A 291 10.64 6.23 -2.62
CA LEU A 291 9.34 5.82 -2.07
C LEU A 291 8.15 6.54 -2.69
N CYS A 292 8.32 7.08 -3.89
CA CYS A 292 7.27 7.83 -4.56
C CYS A 292 6.13 6.95 -5.13
N THR A 293 6.18 5.62 -4.96
CA THR A 293 5.15 4.71 -5.48
C THR A 293 4.76 3.62 -4.49
N ILE A 294 3.53 3.12 -4.59
CA ILE A 294 2.97 2.05 -3.74
C ILE A 294 3.72 0.73 -3.95
N GLU A 295 4.15 0.42 -5.17
CA GLU A 295 4.96 -0.76 -5.43
C GLU A 295 6.32 -0.69 -4.70
N ALA A 296 6.96 0.48 -4.66
CA ALA A 296 8.16 0.68 -3.86
C ALA A 296 7.89 0.47 -2.36
N ALA A 297 6.81 1.04 -1.85
CA ALA A 297 6.39 0.86 -0.46
C ALA A 297 6.11 -0.61 -0.10
N ARG A 298 5.38 -1.34 -0.96
CA ARG A 298 5.10 -2.77 -0.79
C ARG A 298 6.37 -3.59 -0.83
N THR A 299 7.23 -3.24 -1.70
CA THR A 299 8.55 -3.83 -1.91
C THR A 299 9.39 -3.74 -0.65
N ILE A 300 9.55 -2.57 -0.07
CA ILE A 300 10.22 -2.38 1.22
C ILE A 300 9.56 -3.22 2.30
N ALA A 301 8.23 -3.17 2.40
CA ALA A 301 7.49 -3.91 3.40
C ALA A 301 7.84 -5.41 3.38
N SER A 302 7.90 -6.00 2.19
CA SER A 302 8.17 -7.43 2.02
C SER A 302 9.61 -7.79 2.38
N VAL A 303 10.61 -7.03 1.89
CA VAL A 303 12.02 -7.29 2.22
C VAL A 303 12.30 -7.20 3.70
N VAL A 304 11.77 -6.16 4.35
CA VAL A 304 11.95 -5.99 5.79
C VAL A 304 11.41 -7.20 6.55
N ASP A 305 10.28 -7.74 6.12
CA ASP A 305 9.72 -8.93 6.75
C ASP A 305 10.55 -10.19 6.49
N ASP A 306 11.02 -10.38 5.26
CA ASP A 306 11.83 -11.54 4.90
C ASP A 306 13.20 -11.48 5.59
N LEU A 307 13.79 -10.28 5.71
CA LEU A 307 15.01 -10.10 6.50
C LEU A 307 14.77 -10.37 7.99
N ARG A 308 13.65 -9.92 8.55
CA ARG A 308 13.29 -10.27 9.93
C ARG A 308 13.15 -11.78 10.10
N ALA A 309 12.44 -12.44 9.19
CA ALA A 309 12.29 -13.89 9.21
C ALA A 309 13.66 -14.61 9.09
N PHE A 310 14.55 -14.11 8.21
CA PHE A 310 15.90 -14.61 8.07
C PHE A 310 16.72 -14.47 9.35
N PHE A 311 16.73 -13.29 9.97
CA PHE A 311 17.53 -13.03 11.16
C PHE A 311 16.94 -13.61 12.44
N ASN A 312 15.63 -13.88 12.49
CA ASN A 312 14.99 -14.52 13.65
C ASN A 312 15.67 -15.84 14.07
N LYS A 313 16.18 -16.60 13.12
CA LYS A 313 16.91 -17.86 13.39
C LYS A 313 18.24 -17.66 14.14
N TYR A 314 18.79 -16.45 14.13
CA TYR A 314 20.03 -16.11 14.83
C TYR A 314 19.79 -15.54 16.23
N LEU A 315 18.53 -15.20 16.58
CA LEU A 315 18.20 -14.73 17.92
C LEU A 315 18.49 -15.82 18.97
N ASN A 316 19.14 -15.42 20.05
CA ASN A 316 19.54 -16.31 21.16
C ASN A 316 20.55 -17.42 20.75
N THR A 317 21.13 -17.37 19.56
CA THR A 317 22.20 -18.29 19.15
C THR A 317 23.58 -17.76 19.57
N LYS A 318 24.56 -18.65 19.59
CA LYS A 318 25.95 -18.27 19.86
C LYS A 318 26.58 -17.71 18.59
N ILE A 319 26.99 -16.45 18.64
CA ILE A 319 27.69 -15.78 17.52
C ILE A 319 29.17 -15.65 17.87
N PRO A 320 30.09 -16.17 17.02
CA PRO A 320 31.52 -16.03 17.24
C PRO A 320 31.93 -14.56 17.16
N THR A 321 32.73 -14.11 18.13
CA THR A 321 33.24 -12.74 18.17
C THR A 321 34.74 -12.71 17.91
N SER A 322 35.22 -11.60 17.35
CA SER A 322 36.63 -11.28 17.20
C SER A 322 37.24 -10.79 18.52
N LYS A 323 38.55 -10.66 18.58
CA LYS A 323 39.24 -10.08 19.74
C LYS A 323 38.86 -8.59 19.99
N SER A 324 38.38 -7.90 18.96
CA SER A 324 37.91 -6.50 19.06
C SER A 324 36.47 -6.37 19.53
N GLY A 325 35.76 -7.47 19.80
CA GLY A 325 34.37 -7.46 20.24
C GLY A 325 33.33 -7.49 19.09
N ASP A 326 33.74 -7.32 17.84
CA ASP A 326 32.84 -7.43 16.67
C ASP A 326 32.61 -8.90 16.28
N ILE A 327 31.71 -9.14 15.34
CA ILE A 327 31.44 -10.47 14.76
C ILE A 327 32.71 -10.98 14.06
N GLN A 328 33.02 -12.25 14.23
CA GLN A 328 34.10 -12.88 13.47
C GLN A 328 33.86 -12.75 11.96
N SER A 329 34.84 -12.28 11.19
CA SER A 329 34.70 -11.94 9.78
C SER A 329 34.19 -13.07 8.91
N THR A 330 34.69 -14.31 9.15
CA THR A 330 34.21 -15.49 8.42
C THR A 330 32.75 -15.79 8.67
N PHE A 331 32.28 -15.69 9.91
CA PHE A 331 30.88 -15.91 10.26
C PHE A 331 29.99 -14.80 9.71
N LYS A 332 30.45 -13.54 9.78
CA LYS A 332 29.80 -12.39 9.17
C LYS A 332 29.58 -12.58 7.67
N GLN A 333 30.62 -13.05 6.94
CA GLN A 333 30.52 -13.29 5.50
C GLN A 333 29.50 -14.41 5.18
N VAL A 334 29.50 -15.50 5.93
CA VAL A 334 28.50 -16.56 5.77
C VAL A 334 27.06 -16.05 5.98
N MET A 335 26.85 -15.18 6.99
CA MET A 335 25.54 -14.58 7.20
C MET A 335 25.13 -13.65 6.05
N LEU A 336 26.06 -12.85 5.54
CA LEU A 336 25.81 -11.94 4.41
C LEU A 336 25.47 -12.73 3.14
N ASP A 337 26.27 -13.75 2.81
CA ASP A 337 26.05 -14.57 1.62
C ASP A 337 24.71 -15.33 1.71
N ALA A 338 24.39 -15.86 2.89
CA ALA A 338 23.11 -16.53 3.12
C ALA A 338 21.92 -15.57 3.06
N ALA A 339 22.04 -14.35 3.61
CA ALA A 339 20.99 -13.32 3.52
C ALA A 339 20.81 -12.88 2.06
N ARG A 340 21.90 -12.64 1.32
CA ARG A 340 21.84 -12.28 -0.09
C ARG A 340 21.17 -13.39 -0.91
N ALA A 341 21.59 -14.62 -0.76
CA ALA A 341 21.05 -15.74 -1.54
C ALA A 341 19.59 -16.07 -1.23
N SER A 342 19.19 -16.00 0.04
CA SER A 342 17.85 -16.44 0.46
C SER A 342 16.81 -15.31 0.54
N VAL A 343 17.23 -14.04 0.66
CA VAL A 343 16.31 -12.91 0.74
C VAL A 343 16.44 -11.99 -0.46
N ILE A 344 17.65 -11.58 -0.84
CA ILE A 344 17.83 -10.53 -1.85
C ILE A 344 17.74 -11.08 -3.27
N GLN A 345 18.45 -12.20 -3.54
CA GLN A 345 18.58 -12.74 -4.89
C GLN A 345 17.23 -13.09 -5.55
N PRO A 346 16.26 -13.70 -4.84
CA PRO A 346 14.94 -13.95 -5.42
C PRO A 346 14.27 -12.69 -5.98
N TYR A 347 14.52 -11.55 -5.39
CA TYR A 347 13.96 -10.25 -5.77
C TYR A 347 14.67 -9.62 -6.96
N ILE A 348 15.95 -9.85 -7.09
CA ILE A 348 16.73 -9.51 -8.31
C ILE A 348 16.26 -10.40 -9.46
N ASP A 349 16.11 -11.69 -9.21
CA ASP A 349 15.74 -12.68 -10.24
C ASP A 349 14.33 -12.45 -10.80
N SER A 350 13.40 -11.90 -10.00
CA SER A 350 12.06 -11.51 -10.46
C SER A 350 12.02 -10.15 -11.15
N GLY A 351 13.09 -9.36 -11.08
CA GLY A 351 13.17 -8.02 -11.66
C GLY A 351 12.47 -6.94 -10.82
N ASP A 352 12.08 -7.23 -9.59
CA ASP A 352 11.48 -6.23 -8.70
C ASP A 352 12.52 -5.26 -8.14
N ILE A 353 13.81 -5.65 -8.12
CA ILE A 353 14.96 -4.76 -7.87
C ILE A 353 16.07 -4.98 -8.87
N SER A 354 16.88 -3.93 -9.03
CA SER A 354 18.08 -4.00 -9.87
C SER A 354 19.28 -4.54 -9.11
N ASP A 355 19.50 -4.14 -7.86
CA ASP A 355 20.61 -4.63 -7.00
C ASP A 355 20.35 -4.27 -5.52
N ALA A 356 21.10 -4.87 -4.61
CA ALA A 356 21.09 -4.52 -3.20
C ALA A 356 22.42 -4.79 -2.51
N THR A 357 22.72 -3.95 -1.51
CA THR A 357 23.84 -4.10 -0.60
C THR A 357 23.36 -4.38 0.80
N ILE A 358 23.94 -5.35 1.48
CA ILE A 358 23.63 -5.64 2.88
C ILE A 358 24.91 -5.56 3.71
N GLN A 359 24.83 -4.91 4.86
CA GLN A 359 25.91 -4.83 5.83
C GLN A 359 25.41 -5.29 7.19
N ILE A 360 26.25 -6.03 7.90
CA ILE A 360 25.97 -6.53 9.24
C ILE A 360 27.14 -6.12 10.12
N VAL A 361 26.88 -5.45 11.22
CA VAL A 361 27.87 -5.05 12.22
C VAL A 361 27.34 -5.27 13.64
N ALA A 362 28.23 -5.48 14.59
CA ALA A 362 27.84 -5.42 15.99
C ALA A 362 27.54 -3.96 16.36
N LYS A 363 26.48 -3.73 17.12
CA LYS A 363 26.16 -2.39 17.59
C LYS A 363 27.32 -1.82 18.41
N ASN A 364 27.77 -0.62 18.02
CA ASN A 364 28.95 0.03 18.60
C ASN A 364 30.25 -0.80 18.49
N ASN A 365 30.34 -1.74 17.53
CA ASN A 365 31.42 -2.73 17.40
C ASN A 365 31.67 -3.58 18.67
N ASP A 366 30.65 -3.74 19.50
CA ASP A 366 30.71 -4.48 20.76
C ASP A 366 29.58 -5.50 20.88
N MET A 367 29.82 -6.70 20.36
CA MET A 367 28.85 -7.78 20.42
C MET A 367 28.72 -8.37 21.83
N GLN A 368 29.76 -8.30 22.63
CA GLN A 368 29.76 -8.86 24.00
C GLN A 368 28.96 -8.00 24.96
N GLY A 369 29.09 -6.67 24.85
CA GLY A 369 28.38 -5.70 25.70
C GLY A 369 26.95 -5.48 25.25
N THR A 370 26.73 -5.27 23.93
CA THR A 370 25.41 -4.89 23.43
C THR A 370 24.51 -6.06 23.07
N ARG A 371 25.09 -7.21 22.67
CA ARG A 371 24.38 -8.40 22.15
C ARG A 371 23.41 -8.05 21.02
N THR A 372 23.73 -7.04 20.23
CA THR A 372 22.86 -6.49 19.20
C THR A 372 23.59 -6.43 17.87
N LEU A 373 22.96 -6.93 16.82
CA LEU A 373 23.38 -6.75 15.43
C LEU A 373 22.68 -5.54 14.83
N GLU A 374 23.42 -4.74 14.10
CA GLU A 374 22.89 -3.72 13.21
C GLU A 374 22.99 -4.25 11.79
N VAL A 375 21.86 -4.27 11.10
CA VAL A 375 21.75 -4.67 9.70
C VAL A 375 21.35 -3.45 8.90
N THR A 376 22.21 -3.05 7.97
CA THR A 376 21.93 -1.97 7.02
C THR A 376 21.73 -2.60 5.64
N LEU A 377 20.64 -2.22 5.01
CA LEU A 377 20.28 -2.66 3.66
C LEU A 377 20.16 -1.43 2.77
N GLY A 378 20.95 -1.37 1.72
CA GLY A 378 20.79 -0.44 0.62
C GLY A 378 20.28 -1.19 -0.60
N ILE A 379 19.27 -0.66 -1.28
CA ILE A 379 18.68 -1.36 -2.41
C ILE A 379 18.43 -0.39 -3.56
N GLN A 380 18.69 -0.87 -4.77
CA GLN A 380 18.41 -0.16 -5.99
C GLN A 380 17.11 -0.69 -6.59
N GLN A 381 16.08 0.14 -6.61
CA GLN A 381 14.79 -0.17 -7.19
C GLN A 381 14.91 -0.41 -8.71
N ALA A 382 14.10 -1.30 -9.27
CA ALA A 382 13.88 -1.37 -10.71
C ALA A 382 13.14 -0.11 -11.17
N ILE A 383 13.62 0.51 -12.25
CA ILE A 383 13.03 1.76 -12.77
C ILE A 383 11.88 1.42 -13.69
N THR A 384 10.71 1.98 -13.42
CA THR A 384 9.57 1.95 -14.34
C THR A 384 9.73 3.05 -15.37
N LEU A 385 9.69 2.68 -16.67
CA LEU A 385 9.73 3.64 -17.75
C LEU A 385 8.39 4.39 -17.83
N ARG A 386 8.41 5.71 -17.61
CA ARG A 386 7.20 6.55 -17.59
C ARG A 386 6.96 7.28 -18.89
N TRP A 387 8.00 7.62 -19.66
CA TRP A 387 7.92 8.39 -20.90
C TRP A 387 8.80 7.81 -21.97
N VAL A 388 8.29 7.84 -23.22
CA VAL A 388 9.06 7.59 -24.43
C VAL A 388 8.88 8.79 -25.35
N GLU A 389 9.95 9.53 -25.57
CA GLU A 389 9.98 10.58 -26.58
C GLU A 389 10.56 10.03 -27.88
N GLY A 390 9.84 10.17 -28.95
CA GLY A 390 10.27 9.76 -30.29
C GLY A 390 10.09 10.86 -31.30
N PHE A 391 11.10 11.05 -32.18
CA PHE A 391 11.03 12.00 -33.31
C PHE A 391 10.83 11.22 -34.59
N VAL A 392 9.78 11.56 -35.35
CA VAL A 392 9.51 11.00 -36.66
C VAL A 392 9.76 12.08 -37.71
N PHE A 393 10.60 11.80 -38.68
CA PHE A 393 10.86 12.71 -39.79
C PHE A 393 10.87 11.94 -41.11
N TYR A 394 10.43 12.63 -42.17
CA TYR A 394 10.46 12.07 -43.50
C TYR A 394 11.86 12.17 -44.07
N VAL A 395 12.38 11.07 -44.58
CA VAL A 395 13.61 11.03 -45.35
C VAL A 395 13.28 10.78 -46.82
N LYS A 396 14.06 11.39 -47.72
CA LYS A 396 13.85 11.28 -49.15
C LYS A 396 14.23 9.89 -49.70
N SER A 397 15.12 9.18 -49.02
CA SER A 397 15.50 7.78 -49.30
C SER A 397 15.94 7.11 -48.00
N VAL A 398 15.64 5.83 -47.86
CA VAL A 398 16.18 4.97 -46.79
C VAL A 398 17.28 4.15 -47.47
N GLU A 399 18.54 4.30 -47.02
CA GLU A 399 19.67 3.47 -47.45
C GLU A 399 19.67 2.11 -46.74
#